data_66202ad176c117f6da1d066d9908b9e7
#
_entry.id   66202ad176c117f6da1d066d9908b9e7
#
_cell.length_a   1.000
_cell.length_b   1.000
_cell.length_c   1.000
_cell.angle_alpha   90.00
_cell.angle_beta   90.00
_cell.angle_gamma   90.00
#
_symmetry.space_group_name_H-M   'P 1'
#
loop_
_entity.id
_entity.type
_entity.pdbx_description
1 polymer ?
#
loop_
_entity_poly.entity_id
_entity_poly.type
_entity_poly.pdbx_seq_one_letter_code
_entity_poly.pdbx_strand_id
1 'polypeptide(L)'
;MKVHTVMKYHVGVPMVVQLTSAATHDHYLLKEVHLPKDATLTMDRAYVDYAQFQRLTEEGVCYVTKMKKNLTYTELSSVTYVSPDGLVTHTDKNIVFEKGEIRHQARRVELWSDNSHKSVVLLTNNLELDVKDLEEIYKRRWAIESLYKQLKQNFPQHFFYGDSVNTIQTWVVLIANPRCTVISRIIKGTCLSRSW
;
A
#
# COMPACT_ATOMS: atom_id res chain seq x y z
N MET A 1 14.87 14.73 0.19
CA MET A 1 13.77 14.56 1.16
C MET A 1 12.74 13.59 0.56
N LYS A 2 12.18 12.68 1.37
CA LYS A 2 11.10 11.78 0.98
C LYS A 2 9.87 12.09 1.82
N VAL A 3 8.68 11.92 1.23
CA VAL A 3 7.39 12.04 1.91
C VAL A 3 6.77 10.65 1.95
N HIS A 4 6.54 10.15 3.14
CA HIS A 4 5.84 8.90 3.38
C HIS A 4 4.43 9.21 3.84
N THR A 5 3.45 8.51 3.29
CA THR A 5 2.04 8.76 3.60
C THR A 5 1.31 7.46 3.81
N VAL A 6 0.57 7.38 4.91
CA VAL A 6 -0.45 6.36 5.13
C VAL A 6 -1.83 7.00 4.92
N MET A 7 -2.63 6.39 4.07
CA MET A 7 -3.94 6.93 3.69
C MET A 7 -5.05 5.91 3.99
N LYS A 8 -6.14 6.38 4.57
CA LYS A 8 -7.35 5.57 4.71
C LYS A 8 -8.09 5.54 3.37
N TYR A 9 -8.15 4.36 2.75
CA TYR A 9 -8.66 4.20 1.37
C TYR A 9 -10.07 4.77 1.17
N HIS A 10 -11.03 4.39 2.01
CA HIS A 10 -12.43 4.81 1.85
C HIS A 10 -12.68 6.33 2.02
N VAL A 11 -11.81 6.98 2.76
CA VAL A 11 -11.93 8.42 3.02
C VAL A 11 -11.10 9.25 2.06
N GLY A 12 -10.02 8.66 1.52
CA GLY A 12 -9.08 9.34 0.64
C GLY A 12 -8.26 10.43 1.35
N VAL A 13 -8.15 10.35 2.70
CA VAL A 13 -7.45 11.34 3.51
C VAL A 13 -6.19 10.71 4.10
N PRO A 14 -5.04 11.43 4.05
CA PRO A 14 -3.83 11.03 4.76
C PRO A 14 -4.08 10.94 6.26
N MET A 15 -3.69 9.82 6.88
CA MET A 15 -3.70 9.61 8.33
C MET A 15 -2.35 9.92 8.96
N VAL A 16 -1.28 9.53 8.28
CA VAL A 16 0.10 9.75 8.69
C VAL A 16 0.86 10.34 7.52
N VAL A 17 1.58 11.41 7.77
CA VAL A 17 2.53 11.99 6.82
C VAL A 17 3.86 12.19 7.55
N GLN A 18 4.89 11.54 7.06
CA GLN A 18 6.23 11.62 7.62
C GLN A 18 7.23 12.07 6.57
N LEU A 19 8.07 12.99 6.96
CA LEU A 19 9.17 13.51 6.14
C LEU A 19 10.48 12.88 6.61
N THR A 20 11.23 12.31 5.67
CA THR A 20 12.52 11.73 5.95
C THR A 20 13.59 12.25 5.00
N SER A 21 14.85 12.08 5.40
CA SER A 21 15.99 12.32 4.52
C SER A 21 15.91 11.42 3.27
N ALA A 22 16.42 11.85 2.14
CA ALA A 22 16.48 11.04 0.93
C ALA A 22 17.28 9.73 1.11
N ALA A 23 18.23 9.73 2.06
CA ALA A 23 19.05 8.57 2.41
C ALA A 23 18.33 7.56 3.31
N THR A 24 17.22 7.94 3.97
CA THR A 24 16.47 7.04 4.85
C THR A 24 15.77 5.97 4.03
N HIS A 25 15.87 4.71 4.45
CA HIS A 25 15.16 3.61 3.82
C HIS A 25 13.65 3.65 4.13
N ASP A 26 12.84 3.37 3.14
CA ASP A 26 11.37 3.51 3.22
C ASP A 26 10.73 2.61 4.30
N HIS A 27 11.33 1.44 4.58
CA HIS A 27 10.82 0.50 5.59
C HIS A 27 10.83 1.05 7.02
N TYR A 28 11.60 2.11 7.32
CA TYR A 28 11.59 2.73 8.66
C TYR A 28 10.23 3.32 9.02
N LEU A 29 9.42 3.74 8.03
CA LEU A 29 8.07 4.21 8.30
C LEU A 29 7.22 3.16 9.03
N LEU A 30 7.37 1.89 8.68
CA LEU A 30 6.54 0.83 9.28
C LEU A 30 6.70 0.74 10.80
N LYS A 31 7.83 1.14 11.34
CA LYS A 31 8.08 1.16 12.80
C LYS A 31 7.17 2.14 13.54
N GLU A 32 6.83 3.24 12.87
CA GLU A 32 6.01 4.33 13.42
C GLU A 32 4.52 4.14 13.15
N VAL A 33 4.16 3.20 12.27
CA VAL A 33 2.76 2.96 11.89
C VAL A 33 2.15 1.94 12.84
N HIS A 34 1.19 2.39 13.64
CA HIS A 34 0.34 1.55 14.48
C HIS A 34 -1.08 1.58 13.95
N LEU A 35 -1.62 0.42 13.67
CA LEU A 35 -2.95 0.26 13.09
C LEU A 35 -3.84 -0.54 14.06
N PRO A 36 -5.15 -0.32 14.04
CA PRO A 36 -6.05 -1.13 14.83
C PRO A 36 -6.02 -2.59 14.37
N LYS A 37 -6.30 -3.52 15.28
CA LYS A 37 -6.50 -4.92 14.97
C LYS A 37 -7.51 -5.07 13.82
N ASP A 38 -7.35 -6.08 13.00
CA ASP A 38 -8.16 -6.39 11.80
C ASP A 38 -8.06 -5.34 10.67
N ALA A 39 -7.17 -4.34 10.81
CA ALA A 39 -6.85 -3.46 9.70
C ALA A 39 -6.07 -4.18 8.61
N THR A 40 -6.27 -3.76 7.36
CA THR A 40 -5.48 -4.22 6.22
C THR A 40 -4.61 -3.10 5.69
N LEU A 41 -3.30 -3.32 5.67
CA LEU A 41 -2.29 -2.38 5.16
C LEU A 41 -1.78 -2.85 3.80
N THR A 42 -2.01 -2.07 2.75
CA THR A 42 -1.36 -2.30 1.45
C THR A 42 -0.20 -1.34 1.25
N MET A 43 0.93 -1.85 0.77
CA MET A 43 2.16 -1.07 0.64
C MET A 43 2.99 -1.46 -0.58
N ASP A 44 3.90 -0.59 -0.99
CA ASP A 44 4.89 -0.89 -2.02
C ASP A 44 5.97 -1.84 -1.49
N ARG A 45 6.60 -2.58 -2.40
CA ARG A 45 7.72 -3.49 -2.09
C ARG A 45 8.93 -2.81 -1.45
N ALA A 46 9.04 -1.48 -1.54
CA ALA A 46 10.11 -0.72 -0.88
C ALA A 46 10.04 -0.83 0.65
N TYR A 47 8.84 -1.05 1.20
CA TYR A 47 8.59 -1.17 2.64
C TYR A 47 8.80 -2.59 3.20
N VAL A 48 9.19 -3.57 2.39
CA VAL A 48 9.41 -4.96 2.85
C VAL A 48 10.49 -5.04 3.92
N ASP A 49 10.07 -5.43 5.13
CA ASP A 49 10.89 -5.68 6.32
C ASP A 49 10.27 -6.82 7.15
N TYR A 50 11.01 -7.92 7.34
CA TYR A 50 10.46 -9.13 7.97
C TYR A 50 10.12 -8.94 9.45
N ALA A 51 10.92 -8.16 10.18
CA ALA A 51 10.64 -7.87 11.59
C ALA A 51 9.34 -7.09 11.73
N GLN A 52 9.09 -6.13 10.82
CA GLN A 52 7.86 -5.37 10.83
C GLN A 52 6.67 -6.22 10.36
N PHE A 53 6.85 -7.16 9.46
CA PHE A 53 5.81 -8.09 9.04
C PHE A 53 5.40 -9.03 10.18
N GLN A 54 6.37 -9.51 10.95
CA GLN A 54 6.09 -10.29 12.15
C GLN A 54 5.30 -9.46 13.17
N ARG A 55 5.75 -8.24 13.48
CA ARG A 55 5.05 -7.32 14.38
C ARG A 55 3.61 -7.06 13.94
N LEU A 56 3.38 -6.71 12.66
CA LEU A 56 2.03 -6.49 12.13
C LEU A 56 1.14 -7.73 12.30
N THR A 57 1.70 -8.92 12.10
CA THR A 57 0.97 -10.18 12.29
C THR A 57 0.61 -10.42 13.76
N GLU A 58 1.54 -10.15 14.69
CA GLU A 58 1.32 -10.24 16.13
C GLU A 58 0.28 -9.22 16.61
N GLU A 59 0.24 -8.02 16.01
CA GLU A 59 -0.77 -6.98 16.26
C GLU A 59 -2.13 -7.30 15.61
N GLY A 60 -2.25 -8.39 14.85
CA GLY A 60 -3.48 -8.76 14.14
C GLY A 60 -3.79 -7.87 12.94
N VAL A 61 -2.77 -7.23 12.36
CA VAL A 61 -2.89 -6.41 11.14
C VAL A 61 -2.55 -7.25 9.92
N CYS A 62 -3.47 -7.31 8.95
CA CYS A 62 -3.22 -7.91 7.67
C CYS A 62 -2.35 -6.98 6.81
N TYR A 63 -1.32 -7.52 6.14
CA TYR A 63 -0.59 -6.75 5.14
C TYR A 63 -0.70 -7.38 3.75
N VAL A 64 -0.64 -6.54 2.72
CA VAL A 64 -0.56 -6.94 1.31
C VAL A 64 0.49 -6.09 0.62
N THR A 65 1.48 -6.74 0.01
CA THR A 65 2.55 -6.07 -0.71
C THR A 65 3.01 -6.87 -1.93
N LYS A 66 3.73 -6.22 -2.83
CA LYS A 66 4.42 -6.91 -3.92
C LYS A 66 5.74 -7.48 -3.42
N MET A 67 6.01 -8.74 -3.74
CA MET A 67 7.24 -9.40 -3.34
C MET A 67 8.46 -8.82 -4.08
N LYS A 68 9.59 -8.67 -3.39
CA LYS A 68 10.88 -8.37 -4.01
C LYS A 68 11.43 -9.63 -4.69
N LYS A 69 12.08 -9.47 -5.85
CA LYS A 69 12.61 -10.61 -6.63
C LYS A 69 13.67 -11.43 -5.88
N ASN A 70 14.44 -10.80 -5.00
CA ASN A 70 15.62 -11.41 -4.37
C ASN A 70 15.33 -11.84 -2.91
N LEU A 71 14.08 -12.19 -2.59
CA LEU A 71 13.74 -12.70 -1.26
C LEU A 71 14.00 -14.21 -1.19
N THR A 72 14.78 -14.63 -0.21
CA THR A 72 15.00 -16.03 0.13
C THR A 72 13.89 -16.49 1.08
N TYR A 73 13.30 -17.64 0.82
CA TYR A 73 12.25 -18.22 1.63
C TYR A 73 12.26 -19.74 1.52
N THR A 74 11.70 -20.42 2.50
CA THR A 74 11.40 -21.85 2.48
C THR A 74 9.95 -22.06 2.09
N GLU A 75 9.69 -22.92 1.10
CA GLU A 75 8.33 -23.29 0.68
C GLU A 75 7.79 -24.38 1.60
N LEU A 76 6.60 -24.18 2.15
CA LEU A 76 5.89 -25.15 2.97
C LEU A 76 4.88 -25.95 2.14
N SER A 77 4.15 -25.27 1.27
CA SER A 77 3.17 -25.86 0.36
C SER A 77 3.01 -25.04 -0.90
N SER A 78 2.59 -25.68 -2.00
CA SER A 78 2.34 -25.02 -3.27
C SER A 78 1.13 -25.64 -3.95
N VAL A 79 0.22 -24.80 -4.44
CA VAL A 79 -0.94 -25.20 -5.24
C VAL A 79 -0.97 -24.32 -6.49
N THR A 80 -1.11 -24.94 -7.65
CA THR A 80 -1.27 -24.22 -8.92
C THR A 80 -2.69 -24.39 -9.41
N TYR A 81 -3.33 -23.29 -9.73
CA TYR A 81 -4.70 -23.24 -10.23
C TYR A 81 -4.69 -23.01 -11.73
N VAL A 82 -5.49 -23.82 -12.41
CA VAL A 82 -5.58 -23.84 -13.87
C VAL A 82 -7.04 -23.57 -14.27
N SER A 83 -7.24 -22.70 -15.26
CA SER A 83 -8.56 -22.46 -15.84
C SER A 83 -9.06 -23.67 -16.63
N PRO A 84 -10.36 -23.74 -16.96
CA PRO A 84 -10.91 -24.79 -17.82
C PRO A 84 -10.21 -24.92 -19.18
N ASP A 85 -9.64 -23.82 -19.68
CA ASP A 85 -8.90 -23.76 -20.95
C ASP A 85 -7.44 -24.22 -20.83
N GLY A 86 -7.02 -24.71 -19.66
CA GLY A 86 -5.67 -25.22 -19.40
C GLY A 86 -4.62 -24.13 -19.10
N LEU A 87 -5.00 -22.87 -18.96
CA LEU A 87 -4.08 -21.79 -18.62
C LEU A 87 -3.88 -21.66 -17.11
N VAL A 88 -2.63 -21.49 -16.68
CA VAL A 88 -2.34 -21.22 -15.26
C VAL A 88 -2.85 -19.83 -14.90
N THR A 89 -3.79 -19.76 -13.98
CA THR A 89 -4.39 -18.51 -13.48
C THR A 89 -3.56 -17.90 -12.37
N HIS A 90 -3.19 -18.74 -11.39
CA HIS A 90 -2.34 -18.31 -10.28
C HIS A 90 -1.66 -19.51 -9.61
N THR A 91 -0.57 -19.23 -8.91
CA THR A 91 0.10 -20.19 -8.02
C THR A 91 0.09 -19.63 -6.61
N ASP A 92 -0.36 -20.44 -5.67
CA ASP A 92 -0.49 -20.11 -4.26
C ASP A 92 0.49 -20.94 -3.44
N LYS A 93 1.31 -20.28 -2.63
CA LYS A 93 2.34 -20.91 -1.83
C LYS A 93 2.32 -20.40 -0.40
N ASN A 94 2.34 -21.31 0.56
CA ASN A 94 2.70 -20.97 1.93
C ASN A 94 4.21 -21.04 2.06
N ILE A 95 4.80 -19.98 2.58
CA ILE A 95 6.26 -19.79 2.67
C ILE A 95 6.65 -19.31 4.06
N VAL A 96 7.90 -19.53 4.41
CA VAL A 96 8.51 -19.01 5.63
C VAL A 96 9.77 -18.22 5.26
N PHE A 97 9.87 -17.03 5.80
CA PHE A 97 11.10 -16.25 5.81
C PHE A 97 11.85 -16.51 7.10
N GLU A 98 13.14 -16.77 6.98
CA GLU A 98 14.06 -16.96 8.11
C GLU A 98 15.21 -15.99 7.96
N LYS A 99 15.41 -15.13 8.98
CA LYS A 99 16.52 -14.18 9.01
C LYS A 99 16.95 -13.95 10.45
N GLY A 100 18.05 -14.58 10.86
CA GLY A 100 18.48 -14.59 12.25
C GLY A 100 17.44 -15.28 13.14
N GLU A 101 16.97 -14.58 14.16
CA GLU A 101 15.92 -15.08 15.07
C GLU A 101 14.48 -14.89 14.52
N ILE A 102 14.34 -14.14 13.43
CA ILE A 102 13.04 -13.86 12.83
C ILE A 102 12.60 -15.05 11.99
N ARG A 103 11.44 -15.62 12.35
CA ARG A 103 10.76 -16.63 11.56
C ARG A 103 9.34 -16.19 11.30
N HIS A 104 9.06 -15.80 10.05
CA HIS A 104 7.77 -15.24 9.66
C HIS A 104 7.11 -16.07 8.55
N GLN A 105 5.90 -16.58 8.82
CA GLN A 105 5.10 -17.29 7.84
C GLN A 105 4.29 -16.29 7.00
N ALA A 106 4.25 -16.51 5.71
CA ALA A 106 3.51 -15.70 4.78
C ALA A 106 2.92 -16.54 3.63
N ARG A 107 1.95 -15.98 2.94
CA ARG A 107 1.37 -16.52 1.72
C ARG A 107 1.88 -15.74 0.53
N ARG A 108 2.39 -16.43 -0.47
CA ARG A 108 2.89 -15.91 -1.74
C ARG A 108 1.94 -16.32 -2.85
N VAL A 109 1.29 -15.35 -3.47
CA VAL A 109 0.39 -15.59 -4.60
C VAL A 109 1.00 -14.99 -5.86
N GLU A 110 1.22 -15.80 -6.87
CA GLU A 110 1.69 -15.37 -8.18
C GLU A 110 0.52 -15.37 -9.16
N LEU A 111 0.15 -14.18 -9.62
CA LEU A 111 -0.94 -13.95 -10.56
C LEU A 111 -0.37 -13.80 -11.97
N TRP A 112 -0.94 -14.51 -12.93
CA TRP A 112 -0.59 -14.41 -14.33
C TRP A 112 -1.59 -13.54 -15.06
N SER A 113 -1.12 -12.64 -15.90
CA SER A 113 -1.99 -11.79 -16.73
C SER A 113 -2.06 -12.37 -18.14
N ASP A 114 -3.28 -12.64 -18.60
CA ASP A 114 -3.56 -13.23 -19.91
C ASP A 114 -2.94 -12.46 -21.09
N ASN A 115 -2.75 -11.15 -20.92
CA ASN A 115 -2.34 -10.25 -22.00
C ASN A 115 -0.85 -9.88 -22.04
N SER A 116 -0.03 -10.27 -21.06
CA SER A 116 1.30 -9.66 -20.95
C SER A 116 2.47 -10.58 -20.69
N HIS A 117 2.31 -11.89 -20.57
CA HIS A 117 3.35 -12.83 -20.10
C HIS A 117 4.09 -12.37 -18.83
N LYS A 118 3.49 -11.45 -18.07
CA LYS A 118 4.05 -10.90 -16.83
C LYS A 118 3.27 -11.43 -15.65
N SER A 119 3.98 -11.92 -14.66
CA SER A 119 3.39 -12.28 -13.38
C SER A 119 3.56 -11.16 -12.36
N VAL A 120 2.58 -11.04 -11.48
CA VAL A 120 2.66 -10.20 -10.28
C VAL A 120 2.68 -11.13 -9.08
N VAL A 121 3.71 -11.01 -8.26
CA VAL A 121 3.85 -11.80 -7.04
C VAL A 121 3.47 -10.95 -5.85
N LEU A 122 2.38 -11.33 -5.20
CA LEU A 122 1.88 -10.71 -3.97
C LEU A 122 2.28 -11.51 -2.74
N LEU A 123 2.45 -10.81 -1.63
CA LEU A 123 2.82 -11.35 -0.33
C LEU A 123 1.85 -10.83 0.72
N THR A 124 1.34 -11.73 1.57
CA THR A 124 0.42 -11.40 2.67
C THR A 124 0.62 -12.36 3.85
N ASN A 125 0.23 -11.94 5.06
CA ASN A 125 0.12 -12.82 6.22
C ASN A 125 -1.29 -13.43 6.37
N ASN A 126 -2.26 -13.06 5.53
CA ASN A 126 -3.57 -13.68 5.52
C ASN A 126 -3.55 -14.91 4.61
N LEU A 127 -3.64 -16.09 5.23
CA LEU A 127 -3.54 -17.38 4.53
C LEU A 127 -4.86 -17.81 3.86
N GLU A 128 -5.98 -17.18 4.22
CA GLU A 128 -7.33 -17.59 3.80
C GLU A 128 -8.00 -16.62 2.81
N LEU A 129 -7.43 -15.41 2.65
CA LEU A 129 -8.01 -14.36 1.81
C LEU A 129 -8.19 -14.83 0.36
N ASP A 130 -9.36 -14.61 -0.23
CA ASP A 130 -9.59 -14.92 -1.65
C ASP A 130 -8.58 -14.20 -2.55
N VAL A 131 -8.15 -14.85 -3.62
CA VAL A 131 -7.11 -14.31 -4.51
C VAL A 131 -7.59 -13.07 -5.26
N LYS A 132 -8.88 -12.99 -5.58
CA LYS A 132 -9.48 -11.80 -6.21
C LYS A 132 -9.50 -10.61 -5.26
N ASP A 133 -9.85 -10.87 -3.99
CA ASP A 133 -9.83 -9.84 -2.94
C ASP A 133 -8.40 -9.36 -2.68
N LEU A 134 -7.43 -10.27 -2.65
CA LEU A 134 -6.01 -9.93 -2.50
C LEU A 134 -5.53 -9.01 -3.63
N GLU A 135 -5.90 -9.32 -4.87
CA GLU A 135 -5.56 -8.49 -6.03
C GLU A 135 -6.21 -7.11 -5.95
N GLU A 136 -7.50 -7.05 -5.58
CA GLU A 136 -8.23 -5.80 -5.43
C GLU A 136 -7.64 -4.93 -4.32
N ILE A 137 -7.35 -5.50 -3.15
CA ILE A 137 -6.69 -4.81 -2.04
C ILE A 137 -5.35 -4.23 -2.51
N TYR A 138 -4.55 -4.98 -3.23
CA TYR A 138 -3.28 -4.47 -3.74
C TYR A 138 -3.48 -3.34 -4.76
N LYS A 139 -4.47 -3.43 -5.63
CA LYS A 139 -4.82 -2.36 -6.59
C LYS A 139 -5.18 -1.05 -5.89
N ARG A 140 -5.79 -1.10 -4.71
CA ARG A 140 -6.13 0.10 -3.91
C ARG A 140 -4.92 0.93 -3.51
N ARG A 141 -3.72 0.35 -3.49
CA ARG A 141 -2.46 1.08 -3.29
C ARG A 141 -2.28 2.26 -4.27
N TRP A 142 -2.81 2.14 -5.49
CA TRP A 142 -2.74 3.20 -6.49
C TRP A 142 -3.46 4.50 -6.10
N ALA A 143 -4.30 4.46 -5.08
CA ALA A 143 -4.97 5.65 -4.57
C ALA A 143 -3.99 6.72 -4.06
N ILE A 144 -2.85 6.29 -3.46
CA ILE A 144 -1.78 7.21 -3.04
C ILE A 144 -1.11 7.86 -4.26
N GLU A 145 -0.83 7.11 -5.30
CA GLU A 145 -0.22 7.65 -6.52
C GLU A 145 -1.16 8.66 -7.19
N SER A 146 -2.46 8.35 -7.23
CA SER A 146 -3.49 9.25 -7.73
C SER A 146 -3.59 10.53 -6.91
N LEU A 147 -3.50 10.43 -5.57
CA LEU A 147 -3.45 11.58 -4.67
C LEU A 147 -2.24 12.48 -5.01
N TYR A 148 -1.05 11.92 -5.09
CA TYR A 148 0.15 12.70 -5.41
C TYR A 148 0.09 13.30 -6.83
N LYS A 149 -0.49 12.60 -7.80
CA LYS A 149 -0.70 13.13 -9.13
C LYS A 149 -1.63 14.35 -9.10
N GLN A 150 -2.76 14.26 -8.39
CA GLN A 150 -3.70 15.38 -8.21
C GLN A 150 -3.04 16.55 -7.49
N LEU A 151 -2.24 16.30 -6.44
CA LEU A 151 -1.51 17.34 -5.73
C LEU A 151 -0.55 18.07 -6.66
N LYS A 152 0.22 17.35 -7.47
CA LYS A 152 1.15 17.95 -8.42
C LYS A 152 0.45 18.75 -9.53
N GLN A 153 -0.72 18.30 -9.97
CA GLN A 153 -1.50 18.97 -11.03
C GLN A 153 -2.19 20.23 -10.52
N ASN A 154 -2.79 20.18 -9.34
CA ASN A 154 -3.59 21.28 -8.79
C ASN A 154 -2.75 22.29 -8.00
N PHE A 155 -1.58 21.87 -7.53
CA PHE A 155 -0.66 22.71 -6.75
C PHE A 155 0.75 22.60 -7.36
N PRO A 156 1.00 23.19 -8.53
CA PRO A 156 2.29 23.12 -9.19
C PRO A 156 3.37 23.77 -8.32
N GLN A 157 4.39 23.00 -7.99
CA GLN A 157 5.47 23.40 -7.07
C GLN A 157 6.47 24.39 -7.70
N HIS A 158 6.23 24.84 -8.94
CA HIS A 158 7.14 25.70 -9.70
C HIS A 158 7.30 27.13 -9.12
N PHE A 159 6.42 27.52 -8.22
CA PHE A 159 6.47 28.87 -7.64
C PHE A 159 7.27 28.98 -6.34
N PHE A 160 7.94 27.92 -5.93
CA PHE A 160 8.52 27.88 -4.61
C PHE A 160 10.02 27.56 -4.69
N TYR A 161 10.82 28.58 -4.50
CA TYR A 161 12.28 28.51 -4.50
C TYR A 161 12.83 28.24 -3.09
N GLY A 162 13.65 27.17 -2.92
CA GLY A 162 14.43 26.87 -1.72
C GLY A 162 14.13 25.54 -1.06
N ASP A 163 15.19 24.86 -0.55
CA ASP A 163 15.11 23.48 -0.03
C ASP A 163 14.27 23.34 1.24
N SER A 164 14.24 24.33 2.11
CA SER A 164 13.44 24.34 3.34
C SER A 164 11.96 24.67 3.09
N VAL A 165 11.69 25.46 2.07
CA VAL A 165 10.34 25.91 1.69
C VAL A 165 9.54 24.76 1.07
N ASN A 166 10.15 23.86 0.31
CA ASN A 166 9.51 22.67 -0.26
C ASN A 166 8.88 21.77 0.80
N THR A 167 9.47 21.72 1.98
CA THR A 167 8.93 20.94 3.11
C THR A 167 7.63 21.53 3.63
N ILE A 168 7.63 22.83 3.90
CA ILE A 168 6.45 23.57 4.40
C ILE A 168 5.32 23.49 3.40
N GLN A 169 5.62 23.59 2.11
CA GLN A 169 4.63 23.52 1.04
C GLN A 169 3.99 22.15 0.89
N THR A 170 4.78 21.08 0.98
CA THR A 170 4.24 19.72 0.99
C THR A 170 3.25 19.56 2.14
N TRP A 171 3.57 20.11 3.32
CA TRP A 171 2.68 20.10 4.47
C TRP A 171 1.41 20.93 4.23
N VAL A 172 1.55 22.15 3.72
CA VAL A 172 0.40 23.02 3.42
C VAL A 172 -0.52 22.35 2.41
N VAL A 173 0.02 21.77 1.34
CA VAL A 173 -0.75 21.07 0.31
C VAL A 173 -1.44 19.82 0.88
N LEU A 174 -0.74 19.03 1.69
CA LEU A 174 -1.32 17.83 2.32
C LEU A 174 -2.40 18.18 3.35
N ILE A 175 -2.31 19.32 4.03
CA ILE A 175 -3.33 19.80 4.95
C ILE A 175 -4.50 20.45 4.20
N ALA A 176 -4.23 21.20 3.14
CA ALA A 176 -5.26 21.90 2.36
C ALA A 176 -6.15 20.92 1.59
N ASN A 177 -5.59 19.84 1.02
CA ASN A 177 -6.35 18.87 0.22
C ASN A 177 -7.50 18.20 0.98
N PRO A 178 -7.33 17.68 2.23
CA PRO A 178 -8.44 17.17 3.01
C PRO A 178 -9.53 18.21 3.29
N ARG A 179 -9.15 19.44 3.60
CA ARG A 179 -10.10 20.55 3.82
C ARG A 179 -10.90 20.86 2.56
N CYS A 180 -10.25 20.96 1.40
CA CYS A 180 -10.91 21.17 0.11
C CYS A 180 -11.86 19.99 -0.21
N THR A 181 -11.47 18.77 0.07
CA THR A 181 -12.30 17.57 -0.14
C THR A 181 -13.54 17.59 0.76
N VAL A 182 -13.39 17.96 2.03
CA VAL A 182 -14.52 18.09 2.97
C VAL A 182 -15.47 19.19 2.52
N ILE A 183 -14.95 20.37 2.17
CA ILE A 183 -15.74 21.50 1.67
C ILE A 183 -16.49 21.11 0.39
N SER A 184 -15.83 20.45 -0.56
CA SER A 184 -16.47 20.00 -1.81
C SER A 184 -17.59 18.99 -1.55
N ARG A 185 -17.45 18.10 -0.56
CA ARG A 185 -18.50 17.15 -0.16
C ARG A 185 -19.69 17.85 0.49
N ILE A 186 -19.42 18.84 1.36
CA ILE A 186 -20.48 19.64 1.99
C ILE A 186 -21.25 20.42 0.93
N ILE A 187 -20.56 21.06 -0.02
CA ILE A 187 -21.19 21.83 -1.11
C ILE A 187 -22.04 20.90 -2.00
N LYS A 188 -21.52 19.73 -2.40
CA LYS A 188 -22.27 18.76 -3.18
C LYS A 188 -23.46 18.18 -2.41
N GLY A 189 -23.32 17.94 -1.12
CA GLY A 189 -24.41 17.49 -0.25
C GLY A 189 -25.52 18.54 -0.13
N THR A 190 -25.16 19.81 -0.05
CA THR A 190 -26.16 20.93 -0.01
C THR A 190 -26.82 21.15 -1.38
N CYS A 191 -26.14 20.85 -2.49
CA CYS A 191 -26.79 20.92 -3.81
C CYS A 191 -27.79 19.78 -4.06
N LEU A 192 -27.57 18.59 -3.51
CA LEU A 192 -28.48 17.45 -3.65
C LEU A 192 -29.75 17.58 -2.79
N SER A 193 -29.75 18.43 -1.77
CA SER A 193 -30.93 18.69 -0.92
C SER A 193 -31.86 19.80 -1.44
N ARG A 194 -31.59 20.34 -2.63
CA ARG A 194 -32.42 21.39 -3.28
C ARG A 194 -33.08 20.98 -4.60
N SER A 195 -33.30 19.70 -4.81
CA SER A 195 -34.19 19.27 -5.91
C SER A 195 -35.57 18.97 -5.33
N TRP A 196 -36.44 19.90 -5.55
CA TRP A 196 -37.91 19.78 -5.36
C TRP A 196 -38.50 18.89 -6.46
#